data_208dd3af48c77bc38379d6ba5bb7a7cf
#
_entry.id   208dd3af48c77bc38379d6ba5bb7a7cf
#
_cell.length_a   1.000
_cell.length_b   1.000
_cell.length_c   1.000
_cell.angle_alpha   90.00
_cell.angle_beta   90.00
_cell.angle_gamma   90.00
#
_symmetry.space_group_name_H-M   'P 1'
#
loop_
_entity.id
_entity.type
_entity.pdbx_description
1 polymer ?
#
loop_
_entity_poly.entity_id
_entity_poly.type
_entity_poly.pdbx_seq_one_letter_code
_entity_poly.pdbx_strand_id
1 'polypeptide(L)'
;MRFCRFDEGRLGIVEGDHVRDVTAALDVVPSYRYPLPGHDVLVAHLDKVAARARAIAAEAPSFPLAAVRLLSPVANPGKIVAAPVNYTRHLDEVRGDAALHHNTPGHTLTIHNAGVFLKASSSLVGPGEGIVVRRDDRRTDHEVELAFVIGRRADRVSASEALQYVAGYAIGLDITIRGSEDRSFRKSADTYTVLGPWLVTADEIADPGVLDLQLELNGELRQRSNTRHLILGVPQLIELASSFYTLHPGDIVLTGTPEGVSPIEPGDRVVASIEGIGSMQVAVRAAAAAGAAAVGAATANV
;
A
#
# COMPACT_ATOMS: atom_id res chain seq x y z
N MET A 1 10.44 2.34 14.00
CA MET A 1 11.38 2.82 12.94
C MET A 1 10.61 3.03 11.65
N ARG A 2 11.10 3.94 10.77
CA ARG A 2 10.48 4.23 9.48
C ARG A 2 11.38 3.73 8.36
N PHE A 3 11.10 2.56 7.81
CA PHE A 3 11.88 1.95 6.73
C PHE A 3 11.36 2.38 5.37
N CYS A 4 12.21 2.90 4.51
CA CYS A 4 11.91 3.19 3.11
C CYS A 4 12.80 2.38 2.17
N ARG A 5 12.33 2.17 0.95
CA ARG A 5 13.17 1.81 -0.19
C ARG A 5 13.24 3.01 -1.11
N PHE A 6 14.41 3.25 -1.71
CA PHE A 6 14.61 4.46 -2.51
C PHE A 6 15.59 4.25 -3.66
N ASP A 7 15.47 5.08 -4.67
CA ASP A 7 16.27 5.10 -5.90
C ASP A 7 16.36 3.72 -6.59
N GLU A 8 17.51 3.08 -6.65
CA GLU A 8 17.74 1.75 -7.26
C GLU A 8 17.40 0.58 -6.31
N GLY A 9 16.57 0.80 -5.31
CA GLY A 9 16.13 -0.23 -4.36
C GLY A 9 16.95 -0.29 -3.08
N ARG A 10 17.71 0.77 -2.78
CA ARG A 10 18.42 0.91 -1.50
C ARG A 10 17.45 0.90 -0.32
N LEU A 11 17.93 0.43 0.83
CA LEU A 11 17.18 0.46 2.09
C LEU A 11 17.58 1.69 2.90
N GLY A 12 16.59 2.43 3.38
CA GLY A 12 16.79 3.62 4.21
C GLY A 12 16.00 3.60 5.50
N ILE A 13 16.48 4.38 6.47
CA ILE A 13 15.72 4.81 7.65
C ILE A 13 15.42 6.30 7.51
N VAL A 14 14.17 6.68 7.69
CA VAL A 14 13.75 8.10 7.64
C VAL A 14 13.84 8.71 9.03
N GLU A 15 14.61 9.78 9.14
CA GLU A 15 14.80 10.60 10.35
C GLU A 15 14.58 12.09 9.99
N GLY A 16 13.44 12.64 10.43
CA GLY A 16 13.04 13.99 10.05
C GLY A 16 12.87 14.13 8.54
N ASP A 17 13.63 15.02 7.92
CA ASP A 17 13.65 15.31 6.49
C ASP A 17 14.81 14.62 5.73
N HIS A 18 15.44 13.61 6.34
CA HIS A 18 16.56 12.86 5.77
C HIS A 18 16.30 11.36 5.72
N VAL A 19 16.96 10.71 4.77
CA VAL A 19 17.06 9.24 4.65
C VAL A 19 18.49 8.84 4.93
N ARG A 20 18.70 7.96 5.90
CA ARG A 20 19.98 7.30 6.11
C ARG A 20 20.04 6.01 5.32
N ASP A 21 21.05 5.87 4.47
CA ASP A 21 21.27 4.67 3.67
C ASP A 21 21.81 3.54 4.54
N VAL A 22 20.94 2.64 4.91
CA VAL A 22 21.27 1.45 5.70
C VAL A 22 21.24 0.17 4.87
N THR A 23 21.48 0.27 3.57
CA THR A 23 21.44 -0.88 2.65
C THR A 23 22.34 -2.04 3.13
N ALA A 24 23.47 -1.73 3.75
CA ALA A 24 24.35 -2.75 4.36
C ALA A 24 23.68 -3.55 5.48
N ALA A 25 22.54 -3.11 6.02
CA ALA A 25 21.79 -3.91 6.97
C ALA A 25 21.12 -5.14 6.34
N LEU A 26 21.03 -5.20 5.02
CA LEU A 26 20.53 -6.38 4.30
C LEU A 26 21.52 -7.57 4.33
N ASP A 27 22.78 -7.38 4.73
CA ASP A 27 23.78 -8.45 4.87
C ASP A 27 23.35 -9.55 5.86
N VAL A 28 22.41 -9.25 6.76
CA VAL A 28 21.84 -10.24 7.70
C VAL A 28 20.76 -11.13 7.08
N VAL A 29 20.29 -10.78 5.86
CA VAL A 29 19.30 -11.57 5.14
C VAL A 29 19.99 -12.75 4.48
N PRO A 30 19.53 -14.00 4.69
CA PRO A 30 20.14 -15.18 4.07
C PRO A 30 20.11 -15.12 2.54
N SER A 31 21.13 -15.68 1.89
CA SER A 31 21.10 -15.92 0.45
C SER A 31 20.12 -17.03 0.12
N TYR A 32 19.25 -16.80 -0.86
CA TYR A 32 18.26 -17.78 -1.31
C TYR A 32 18.64 -18.35 -2.67
N ARG A 33 18.28 -19.62 -2.88
CA ARG A 33 18.40 -20.32 -4.18
C ARG A 33 17.02 -20.62 -4.73
N TYR A 34 16.96 -20.88 -6.05
CA TYR A 34 15.70 -21.30 -6.67
C TYR A 34 15.18 -22.63 -6.10
N PRO A 35 13.86 -22.77 -5.82
CA PRO A 35 12.85 -21.71 -5.94
C PRO A 35 13.02 -20.63 -4.86
N LEU A 36 12.80 -19.36 -5.25
CA LEU A 36 12.83 -18.24 -4.31
C LEU A 36 11.64 -18.33 -3.32
N PRO A 37 11.77 -17.79 -2.10
CA PRO A 37 10.66 -17.69 -1.17
C PRO A 37 9.46 -16.96 -1.80
N GLY A 38 8.25 -17.48 -1.59
CA GLY A 38 7.01 -16.82 -2.01
C GLY A 38 6.53 -15.70 -1.06
N HIS A 39 7.47 -15.07 -0.34
CA HIS A 39 7.22 -14.01 0.64
C HIS A 39 8.36 -12.97 0.58
N ASP A 40 8.12 -11.78 1.15
CA ASP A 40 9.16 -10.75 1.21
C ASP A 40 10.23 -11.09 2.24
N VAL A 41 11.47 -11.27 1.78
CA VAL A 41 12.58 -11.74 2.61
C VAL A 41 13.08 -10.67 3.59
N LEU A 42 12.97 -9.38 3.24
CA LEU A 42 13.30 -8.30 4.17
C LEU A 42 12.33 -8.31 5.36
N VAL A 43 11.04 -8.37 5.08
CA VAL A 43 10.01 -8.38 6.10
C VAL A 43 10.09 -9.66 6.97
N ALA A 44 10.43 -10.81 6.36
CA ALA A 44 10.63 -12.05 7.12
C ALA A 44 11.81 -11.99 8.12
N HIS A 45 12.75 -11.07 7.91
CA HIS A 45 13.91 -10.86 8.77
C HIS A 45 13.96 -9.46 9.39
N LEU A 46 12.81 -8.76 9.45
CA LEU A 46 12.74 -7.35 9.82
C LEU A 46 13.41 -7.06 11.17
N ASP A 47 13.24 -7.90 12.17
CA ASP A 47 13.85 -7.70 13.50
C ASP A 47 15.39 -7.66 13.42
N LYS A 48 15.99 -8.57 12.64
CA LYS A 48 17.45 -8.64 12.44
C LYS A 48 17.94 -7.44 11.63
N VAL A 49 17.22 -7.10 10.55
CA VAL A 49 17.53 -5.94 9.71
C VAL A 49 17.42 -4.67 10.53
N ALA A 50 16.38 -4.52 11.35
CA ALA A 50 16.18 -3.36 12.22
C ALA A 50 17.31 -3.22 13.26
N ALA A 51 17.72 -4.32 13.88
CA ALA A 51 18.84 -4.30 14.81
C ALA A 51 20.15 -3.88 14.14
N ARG A 52 20.44 -4.44 12.95
CA ARG A 52 21.63 -4.09 12.19
C ARG A 52 21.59 -2.65 11.69
N ALA A 53 20.44 -2.20 11.18
CA ALA A 53 20.23 -0.85 10.70
C ALA A 53 20.47 0.19 11.82
N ARG A 54 19.95 -0.04 13.04
CA ARG A 54 20.24 0.82 14.20
C ARG A 54 21.74 0.90 14.50
N ALA A 55 22.43 -0.22 14.40
CA ALA A 55 23.88 -0.28 14.72
C ALA A 55 24.74 0.52 13.74
N ILE A 56 24.31 0.66 12.48
CA ILE A 56 25.08 1.35 11.44
C ILE A 56 24.56 2.77 11.11
N ALA A 57 23.37 3.14 11.58
CA ALA A 57 22.70 4.38 11.18
C ALA A 57 23.51 5.65 11.45
N ALA A 58 24.25 5.70 12.54
CA ALA A 58 25.01 6.89 12.93
C ALA A 58 26.11 7.26 11.91
N GLU A 59 26.72 6.25 11.27
CA GLU A 59 27.82 6.40 10.29
C GLU A 59 27.32 6.28 8.84
N ALA A 60 26.03 5.97 8.64
CA ALA A 60 25.44 5.76 7.33
C ALA A 60 25.33 7.07 6.53
N PRO A 61 25.55 7.05 5.20
CA PRO A 61 25.30 8.20 4.34
C PRO A 61 23.90 8.74 4.52
N SER A 62 23.75 10.05 4.52
CA SER A 62 22.47 10.74 4.71
C SER A 62 22.13 11.58 3.49
N PHE A 63 20.87 11.48 3.02
CA PHE A 63 20.37 12.19 1.87
C PHE A 63 19.12 12.99 2.27
N PRO A 64 18.91 14.21 1.75
CA PRO A 64 17.64 14.89 1.90
C PRO A 64 16.49 14.03 1.36
N LEU A 65 15.41 13.88 2.11
CA LEU A 65 14.23 13.08 1.69
C LEU A 65 13.64 13.57 0.35
N ALA A 66 13.68 14.88 0.11
CA ALA A 66 13.22 15.49 -1.13
C ALA A 66 14.12 15.19 -2.36
N ALA A 67 15.34 14.69 -2.14
CA ALA A 67 16.29 14.40 -3.22
C ALA A 67 16.27 12.93 -3.67
N VAL A 68 15.54 12.05 -2.99
CA VAL A 68 15.46 10.62 -3.29
C VAL A 68 14.10 10.24 -3.87
N ARG A 69 14.09 9.23 -4.73
CA ARG A 69 12.86 8.65 -5.27
C ARG A 69 12.40 7.50 -4.37
N LEU A 70 11.31 7.72 -3.62
CA LEU A 70 10.75 6.69 -2.74
C LEU A 70 10.03 5.60 -3.55
N LEU A 71 10.38 4.36 -3.29
CA LEU A 71 9.77 3.16 -3.82
C LEU A 71 8.82 2.55 -2.78
N SER A 72 8.03 1.54 -3.19
CA SER A 72 7.27 0.76 -2.21
C SER A 72 8.20 0.19 -1.14
N PRO A 73 7.90 0.34 0.16
CA PRO A 73 8.74 -0.20 1.24
C PRO A 73 8.75 -1.74 1.28
N VAL A 74 7.77 -2.40 0.67
CA VAL A 74 7.73 -3.85 0.44
C VAL A 74 8.02 -4.09 -1.04
N ALA A 75 9.01 -4.94 -1.35
CA ALA A 75 9.41 -5.20 -2.72
C ALA A 75 8.66 -6.36 -3.36
N ASN A 76 8.45 -7.43 -2.60
CA ASN A 76 7.99 -8.72 -3.11
C ASN A 76 6.84 -9.27 -2.26
N PRO A 77 5.65 -8.61 -2.23
CA PRO A 77 4.51 -9.16 -1.53
C PRO A 77 4.05 -10.46 -2.21
N GLY A 78 3.78 -11.48 -1.40
CA GLY A 78 3.19 -12.71 -1.91
C GLY A 78 1.76 -12.48 -2.42
N LYS A 79 1.01 -11.64 -1.71
CA LYS A 79 -0.32 -11.17 -2.11
C LYS A 79 -0.63 -9.78 -1.55
N ILE A 80 -1.57 -9.11 -2.21
CA ILE A 80 -2.18 -7.87 -1.73
C ILE A 80 -3.66 -8.17 -1.53
N VAL A 81 -4.09 -8.13 -0.28
CA VAL A 81 -5.47 -8.34 0.15
C VAL A 81 -6.14 -6.99 0.36
N ALA A 82 -7.34 -6.79 -0.12
CA ALA A 82 -8.06 -5.53 0.03
C ALA A 82 -9.49 -5.75 0.53
N ALA A 83 -9.94 -4.84 1.39
CA ALA A 83 -11.25 -4.85 2.01
C ALA A 83 -12.22 -3.97 1.21
N PRO A 84 -13.28 -4.54 0.60
CA PRO A 84 -14.28 -3.76 -0.10
C PRO A 84 -15.23 -3.08 0.90
N VAL A 85 -15.57 -1.82 0.64
CA VAL A 85 -16.67 -1.10 1.34
C VAL A 85 -16.61 -1.25 2.87
N ASN A 86 -15.47 -0.94 3.46
CA ASN A 86 -15.20 -1.16 4.89
C ASN A 86 -15.37 0.10 5.76
N TYR A 87 -15.98 1.18 5.24
CA TYR A 87 -16.42 2.36 5.99
C TYR A 87 -17.91 2.58 5.80
N THR A 88 -18.65 2.84 6.89
CA THR A 88 -20.11 2.99 6.84
C THR A 88 -20.55 4.11 5.90
N ARG A 89 -19.91 5.29 5.99
CA ARG A 89 -20.24 6.42 5.11
C ARG A 89 -19.89 6.17 3.65
N HIS A 90 -18.80 5.45 3.37
CA HIS A 90 -18.49 5.04 2.00
C HIS A 90 -19.53 4.05 1.45
N LEU A 91 -20.06 3.17 2.29
CA LEU A 91 -21.17 2.31 1.90
C LEU A 91 -22.42 3.12 1.49
N ASP A 92 -22.73 4.21 2.21
CA ASP A 92 -23.85 5.09 1.89
C ASP A 92 -23.58 5.88 0.59
N GLU A 93 -22.33 6.34 0.39
CA GLU A 93 -21.87 6.96 -0.86
C GLU A 93 -22.03 6.01 -2.06
N VAL A 94 -21.55 4.77 -1.95
CA VAL A 94 -21.69 3.74 -3.00
C VAL A 94 -23.15 3.48 -3.34
N ARG A 95 -24.05 3.46 -2.37
CA ARG A 95 -25.50 3.28 -2.59
C ARG A 95 -26.14 4.46 -3.31
N GLY A 96 -25.61 5.67 -3.08
CA GLY A 96 -26.13 6.93 -3.66
C GLY A 96 -25.60 7.29 -5.04
N ASP A 97 -24.45 6.71 -5.47
CA ASP A 97 -23.80 7.07 -6.74
C ASP A 97 -23.83 5.89 -7.72
N ALA A 98 -24.58 6.07 -8.83
CA ALA A 98 -24.71 5.07 -9.89
C ALA A 98 -23.38 4.67 -10.52
N ALA A 99 -22.39 5.57 -10.57
CA ALA A 99 -21.07 5.27 -11.09
C ALA A 99 -20.27 4.35 -10.15
N LEU A 100 -20.54 4.39 -8.83
CA LEU A 100 -19.88 3.56 -7.84
C LEU A 100 -20.51 2.16 -7.72
N HIS A 101 -21.86 2.07 -7.77
CA HIS A 101 -22.56 0.78 -7.71
C HIS A 101 -22.86 0.16 -9.08
N HIS A 102 -22.32 0.73 -10.18
CA HIS A 102 -22.42 0.20 -11.53
C HIS A 102 -23.86 -0.08 -12.00
N ASN A 103 -24.80 0.83 -11.72
CA ASN A 103 -26.24 0.71 -12.02
C ASN A 103 -26.88 -0.55 -11.42
N THR A 104 -26.35 -1.08 -10.30
CA THR A 104 -26.99 -2.14 -9.53
C THR A 104 -27.79 -1.50 -8.38
N PRO A 105 -29.08 -1.19 -8.55
CA PRO A 105 -29.89 -0.60 -7.49
C PRO A 105 -29.93 -1.52 -6.27
N GLY A 106 -29.87 -0.96 -5.07
CA GLY A 106 -29.93 -1.73 -3.85
C GLY A 106 -28.65 -2.48 -3.52
N HIS A 107 -27.47 -1.88 -3.78
CA HIS A 107 -26.19 -2.45 -3.40
C HIS A 107 -26.20 -2.92 -1.95
N THR A 108 -26.21 -4.25 -1.77
CA THR A 108 -26.29 -4.91 -0.46
C THR A 108 -24.94 -5.43 0.00
N LEU A 109 -23.87 -5.27 -0.84
CA LEU A 109 -22.56 -5.76 -0.49
C LEU A 109 -21.94 -4.91 0.62
N THR A 110 -21.59 -5.57 1.70
CA THR A 110 -20.78 -5.09 2.79
C THR A 110 -19.56 -5.97 2.93
N ILE A 111 -18.53 -5.57 3.67
CA ILE A 111 -17.37 -6.40 3.93
C ILE A 111 -17.73 -7.80 4.46
N HIS A 112 -18.82 -7.92 5.23
CA HIS A 112 -19.26 -9.20 5.82
C HIS A 112 -19.73 -10.23 4.79
N ASN A 113 -20.36 -9.81 3.70
CA ASN A 113 -20.88 -10.72 2.66
C ASN A 113 -20.04 -10.69 1.38
N ALA A 114 -19.24 -9.64 1.16
CA ALA A 114 -18.33 -9.56 0.02
C ALA A 114 -17.00 -10.27 0.29
N GLY A 115 -16.62 -10.41 1.58
CA GLY A 115 -15.30 -10.89 1.95
C GLY A 115 -14.20 -9.91 1.54
N VAL A 116 -12.98 -10.42 1.34
CA VAL A 116 -11.84 -9.66 0.82
C VAL A 116 -11.56 -10.06 -0.64
N PHE A 117 -10.88 -9.20 -1.39
CA PHE A 117 -10.42 -9.50 -2.74
C PHE A 117 -8.90 -9.39 -2.85
N LEU A 118 -8.32 -9.96 -3.89
CA LEU A 118 -6.89 -9.89 -4.16
C LEU A 118 -6.61 -8.86 -5.26
N LYS A 119 -5.53 -8.12 -5.09
CA LYS A 119 -4.92 -7.31 -6.15
C LYS A 119 -3.65 -8.00 -6.63
N ALA A 120 -3.34 -7.86 -7.91
CA ALA A 120 -2.08 -8.37 -8.44
C ALA A 120 -0.89 -7.72 -7.75
N SER A 121 0.09 -8.51 -7.30
CA SER A 121 1.31 -7.98 -6.70
C SER A 121 2.11 -7.09 -7.68
N SER A 122 1.97 -7.33 -8.99
CA SER A 122 2.56 -6.49 -10.06
C SER A 122 1.94 -5.09 -10.15
N SER A 123 0.79 -4.84 -9.51
CA SER A 123 0.20 -3.48 -9.45
C SER A 123 0.89 -2.56 -8.46
N LEU A 124 1.78 -3.10 -7.60
CA LEU A 124 2.44 -2.38 -6.52
C LEU A 124 3.53 -1.45 -7.02
N VAL A 125 3.47 -0.19 -6.58
CA VAL A 125 4.49 0.83 -6.78
C VAL A 125 4.67 1.68 -5.53
N GLY A 126 5.76 2.42 -5.45
CA GLY A 126 5.96 3.46 -4.45
C GLY A 126 5.53 4.85 -4.94
N PRO A 127 5.50 5.84 -4.03
CA PRO A 127 5.04 7.20 -4.38
C PRO A 127 5.90 7.86 -5.46
N GLY A 128 7.20 7.62 -5.50
CA GLY A 128 8.11 8.17 -6.50
C GLY A 128 7.97 7.54 -7.90
N GLU A 129 7.20 6.45 -8.02
CA GLU A 129 6.92 5.80 -9.30
C GLU A 129 5.64 6.35 -9.94
N GLY A 130 4.72 6.88 -9.13
CA GLY A 130 3.49 7.53 -9.57
C GLY A 130 2.42 6.57 -10.09
N ILE A 131 1.24 7.13 -10.35
CA ILE A 131 0.08 6.42 -10.91
C ILE A 131 0.04 6.66 -12.42
N VAL A 132 -0.19 5.61 -13.20
CA VAL A 132 -0.38 5.69 -14.66
C VAL A 132 -1.83 5.37 -15.01
N VAL A 133 -2.60 6.35 -15.47
CA VAL A 133 -3.97 6.14 -15.94
C VAL A 133 -3.92 5.27 -17.20
N ARG A 134 -4.43 4.03 -17.09
CA ARG A 134 -4.37 3.01 -18.16
C ARG A 134 -5.52 3.14 -19.17
N ARG A 135 -6.61 3.75 -18.75
CA ARG A 135 -7.83 3.89 -19.55
C ARG A 135 -8.34 5.32 -19.40
N ASP A 136 -8.05 6.15 -20.39
CA ASP A 136 -8.48 7.55 -20.50
C ASP A 136 -9.94 7.71 -20.89
N ASP A 137 -10.54 6.64 -21.42
CA ASP A 137 -11.96 6.53 -21.77
C ASP A 137 -12.86 6.12 -20.58
N ARG A 138 -12.28 5.92 -19.39
CA ARG A 138 -13.01 5.44 -18.19
C ARG A 138 -12.60 6.21 -16.94
N ARG A 139 -13.58 6.46 -16.08
CA ARG A 139 -13.35 7.05 -14.77
C ARG A 139 -12.41 6.16 -13.95
N THR A 140 -11.32 6.76 -13.46
CA THR A 140 -10.37 6.15 -12.53
C THR A 140 -10.33 6.97 -11.27
N ASP A 141 -10.60 6.37 -10.10
CA ASP A 141 -10.70 7.06 -8.82
C ASP A 141 -9.49 6.74 -7.92
N HIS A 142 -9.17 7.72 -7.04
CA HIS A 142 -8.32 7.52 -5.89
C HIS A 142 -9.10 6.96 -4.71
N GLU A 143 -8.43 6.18 -3.86
CA GLU A 143 -8.96 5.64 -2.60
C GLU A 143 -7.81 5.58 -1.59
N VAL A 144 -7.81 6.46 -0.55
CA VAL A 144 -6.81 6.41 0.52
C VAL A 144 -7.19 5.39 1.58
N GLU A 145 -6.21 4.59 2.02
CA GLU A 145 -6.40 3.51 2.97
C GLU A 145 -5.24 3.42 3.96
N LEU A 146 -5.53 3.03 5.20
CA LEU A 146 -4.51 2.44 6.04
C LEU A 146 -4.08 1.12 5.39
N ALA A 147 -2.78 0.93 5.23
CA ALA A 147 -2.20 -0.35 4.84
C ALA A 147 -1.43 -0.95 6.00
N PHE A 148 -1.50 -2.26 6.19
CA PHE A 148 -0.60 -2.95 7.10
C PHE A 148 0.09 -4.12 6.41
N VAL A 149 1.28 -4.45 6.91
CA VAL A 149 2.14 -5.48 6.35
C VAL A 149 2.27 -6.62 7.34
N ILE A 150 2.03 -7.84 6.88
CA ILE A 150 2.17 -9.05 7.69
C ILE A 150 3.66 -9.33 7.96
N GLY A 151 4.02 -9.57 9.21
CA GLY A 151 5.40 -9.85 9.66
C GLY A 151 5.69 -11.32 9.93
N ARG A 152 4.65 -12.12 10.16
CA ARG A 152 4.77 -13.56 10.49
C ARG A 152 3.71 -14.35 9.75
N ARG A 153 3.99 -15.64 9.51
CA ARG A 153 2.97 -16.55 8.95
C ARG A 153 1.73 -16.57 9.84
N ALA A 154 0.59 -16.20 9.28
CA ALA A 154 -0.72 -16.17 9.95
C ALA A 154 -1.70 -17.10 9.22
N ASP A 155 -2.29 -18.04 9.95
CA ASP A 155 -3.19 -19.07 9.46
C ASP A 155 -4.28 -19.29 10.50
N ARG A 156 -5.51 -18.88 10.23
CA ARG A 156 -6.66 -18.93 11.16
C ARG A 156 -6.39 -18.28 12.51
N VAL A 157 -5.90 -17.07 12.49
CA VAL A 157 -5.54 -16.27 13.66
C VAL A 157 -6.79 -15.60 14.21
N SER A 158 -6.96 -15.62 15.55
CA SER A 158 -8.05 -14.88 16.20
C SER A 158 -7.79 -13.38 16.22
N ALA A 159 -8.86 -12.57 16.21
CA ALA A 159 -8.73 -11.11 16.30
C ALA A 159 -7.96 -10.66 17.55
N SER A 160 -8.08 -11.38 18.68
CA SER A 160 -7.39 -11.05 19.93
C SER A 160 -5.86 -11.19 19.85
N GLU A 161 -5.34 -12.00 18.93
CA GLU A 161 -3.92 -12.24 18.74
C GLU A 161 -3.35 -11.54 17.49
N ALA A 162 -4.23 -10.97 16.66
CA ALA A 162 -3.93 -10.57 15.30
C ALA A 162 -2.81 -9.52 15.21
N LEU A 163 -2.78 -8.51 16.09
CA LEU A 163 -1.81 -7.40 15.99
C LEU A 163 -0.35 -7.87 16.14
N GLN A 164 -0.10 -8.99 16.83
CA GLN A 164 1.27 -9.54 16.91
C GLN A 164 1.82 -10.07 15.58
N TYR A 165 0.98 -10.21 14.55
CA TYR A 165 1.37 -10.64 13.21
C TYR A 165 1.70 -9.48 12.28
N VAL A 166 1.52 -8.23 12.71
CA VAL A 166 1.78 -7.03 11.92
C VAL A 166 3.24 -6.62 12.04
N ALA A 167 3.94 -6.47 10.91
CA ALA A 167 5.29 -5.91 10.84
C ALA A 167 5.29 -4.38 10.97
N GLY A 168 4.28 -3.74 10.40
CA GLY A 168 4.15 -2.29 10.42
C GLY A 168 3.02 -1.80 9.53
N TYR A 169 2.92 -0.47 9.45
CA TYR A 169 1.85 0.27 8.79
C TYR A 169 2.40 1.23 7.74
N ALA A 170 1.62 1.48 6.71
CA ALA A 170 1.93 2.42 5.63
C ALA A 170 0.66 3.08 5.11
N ILE A 171 0.78 4.08 4.24
CA ILE A 171 -0.34 4.62 3.49
C ILE A 171 -0.51 3.78 2.22
N GLY A 172 -1.72 3.32 1.97
CA GLY A 172 -2.10 2.67 0.72
C GLY A 172 -2.96 3.58 -0.16
N LEU A 173 -2.80 3.47 -1.49
CA LEU A 173 -3.80 3.96 -2.43
C LEU A 173 -4.32 2.78 -3.25
N ASP A 174 -5.64 2.55 -3.20
CA ASP A 174 -6.33 1.54 -3.99
C ASP A 174 -6.96 2.17 -5.24
N ILE A 175 -6.15 2.38 -6.28
CA ILE A 175 -6.60 3.02 -7.51
C ILE A 175 -7.58 2.10 -8.24
N THR A 176 -8.71 2.70 -8.67
CA THR A 176 -9.88 1.95 -9.13
C THR A 176 -10.42 2.47 -10.44
N ILE A 177 -10.39 1.66 -11.52
CA ILE A 177 -11.20 1.92 -12.71
C ILE A 177 -12.65 1.60 -12.36
N ARG A 178 -13.58 2.50 -12.64
CA ARG A 178 -15.01 2.25 -12.45
C ARG A 178 -15.58 1.44 -13.62
N GLY A 179 -16.42 0.45 -13.31
CA GLY A 179 -17.03 -0.45 -14.31
C GLY A 179 -17.66 -1.68 -13.66
N SER A 180 -18.26 -2.53 -14.50
CA SER A 180 -19.00 -3.71 -14.06
C SER A 180 -18.16 -4.97 -13.90
N GLU A 181 -16.89 -4.94 -14.31
CA GLU A 181 -15.99 -6.08 -14.21
C GLU A 181 -15.64 -6.36 -12.75
N ASP A 182 -15.10 -7.55 -12.49
CA ASP A 182 -14.65 -7.94 -11.15
C ASP A 182 -13.64 -6.94 -10.55
N ARG A 183 -13.69 -6.78 -9.23
CA ARG A 183 -12.82 -5.85 -8.50
C ARG A 183 -11.34 -6.12 -8.73
N SER A 184 -10.93 -7.40 -8.68
CA SER A 184 -9.53 -7.77 -8.88
C SER A 184 -9.02 -7.29 -10.24
N PHE A 185 -9.83 -7.38 -11.31
CA PHE A 185 -9.46 -6.86 -12.62
C PHE A 185 -9.32 -5.34 -12.63
N ARG A 186 -10.34 -4.61 -12.12
CA ARG A 186 -10.40 -3.14 -12.17
C ARG A 186 -9.38 -2.42 -11.27
N LYS A 187 -8.85 -3.11 -10.28
CA LYS A 187 -7.95 -2.58 -9.25
C LYS A 187 -6.52 -3.12 -9.34
N SER A 188 -6.22 -3.99 -10.33
CA SER A 188 -4.92 -4.68 -10.46
C SER A 188 -4.10 -4.24 -11.68
N ALA A 189 -4.49 -3.16 -12.37
CA ALA A 189 -3.62 -2.62 -13.42
C ALA A 189 -2.29 -2.16 -12.81
N ASP A 190 -1.21 -2.18 -13.62
CA ASP A 190 0.09 -1.69 -13.18
C ASP A 190 -0.04 -0.29 -12.58
N THR A 191 0.64 -0.05 -11.46
CA THR A 191 0.63 1.18 -10.67
C THR A 191 -0.66 1.46 -9.88
N TYR A 192 -1.63 0.55 -9.86
CA TYR A 192 -2.92 0.76 -9.19
C TYR A 192 -2.92 0.38 -7.70
N THR A 193 -1.76 -0.02 -7.17
CA THR A 193 -1.51 -0.10 -5.72
C THR A 193 -0.31 0.75 -5.39
N VAL A 194 -0.49 1.87 -4.72
CA VAL A 194 0.63 2.67 -4.21
C VAL A 194 0.79 2.37 -2.72
N LEU A 195 2.00 2.04 -2.29
CA LEU A 195 2.32 1.83 -0.88
C LEU A 195 3.49 2.74 -0.49
N GLY A 196 3.32 3.50 0.58
CA GLY A 196 4.37 4.40 1.06
C GLY A 196 3.94 5.31 2.21
N PRO A 197 4.69 6.37 2.46
CA PRO A 197 6.01 6.68 1.90
C PRO A 197 7.09 5.74 2.42
N TRP A 198 6.84 5.09 3.57
CA TRP A 198 7.68 4.13 4.28
C TRP A 198 6.83 3.14 5.08
N LEU A 199 7.45 2.10 5.58
CA LEU A 199 6.89 1.19 6.58
C LEU A 199 7.25 1.71 7.97
N VAL A 200 6.25 2.11 8.74
CA VAL A 200 6.37 2.41 10.17
C VAL A 200 6.23 1.11 10.93
N THR A 201 7.25 0.69 11.67
CA THR A 201 7.21 -0.57 12.44
C THR A 201 6.06 -0.54 13.45
N ALA A 202 5.47 -1.71 13.72
CA ALA A 202 4.24 -1.83 14.50
C ALA A 202 4.35 -1.25 15.94
N ASP A 203 5.54 -1.26 16.52
CA ASP A 203 5.84 -0.72 17.85
C ASP A 203 5.72 0.81 17.94
N GLU A 204 5.71 1.54 16.80
CA GLU A 204 5.54 3.00 16.75
C GLU A 204 4.08 3.45 16.61
N ILE A 205 3.16 2.54 16.33
CA ILE A 205 1.72 2.83 16.22
C ILE A 205 1.01 2.18 17.41
N ALA A 206 0.66 3.00 18.37
CA ALA A 206 0.06 2.52 19.62
C ALA A 206 -1.31 1.85 19.41
N ASP A 207 -2.15 2.44 18.56
CA ASP A 207 -3.47 1.92 18.22
C ASP A 207 -3.81 2.22 16.75
N PRO A 208 -3.79 1.21 15.87
CA PRO A 208 -4.18 1.40 14.47
C PRO A 208 -5.69 1.66 14.27
N GLY A 209 -6.50 1.53 15.31
CA GLY A 209 -7.95 1.75 15.26
C GLY A 209 -8.39 3.20 15.47
N VAL A 210 -7.46 4.17 15.67
CA VAL A 210 -7.84 5.57 15.98
C VAL A 210 -7.02 6.61 15.20
N LEU A 211 -6.49 6.26 14.05
CA LEU A 211 -5.65 7.14 13.23
C LEU A 211 -6.49 8.02 12.31
N ASP A 212 -6.20 9.32 12.29
CA ASP A 212 -6.75 10.24 11.30
C ASP A 212 -6.11 10.00 9.94
N LEU A 213 -6.92 10.02 8.87
CA LEU A 213 -6.46 9.89 7.49
C LEU A 213 -7.15 10.90 6.58
N GLN A 214 -6.40 11.39 5.59
CA GLN A 214 -6.95 12.31 4.59
C GLN A 214 -6.24 12.17 3.23
N LEU A 215 -6.93 12.62 2.19
CA LEU A 215 -6.39 12.73 0.85
C LEU A 215 -6.81 14.06 0.23
N GLU A 216 -5.83 14.74 -0.36
CA GLU A 216 -6.02 15.94 -1.15
C GLU A 216 -5.67 15.66 -2.62
N LEU A 217 -6.48 16.19 -3.53
CA LEU A 217 -6.23 16.19 -4.97
C LEU A 217 -6.00 17.62 -5.42
N ASN A 218 -4.80 17.91 -5.91
CA ASN A 218 -4.39 19.26 -6.34
C ASN A 218 -4.55 20.35 -5.25
N GLY A 219 -4.39 19.95 -3.98
CA GLY A 219 -4.54 20.84 -2.82
C GLY A 219 -5.99 21.00 -2.34
N GLU A 220 -6.96 20.31 -2.95
CA GLU A 220 -8.33 20.26 -2.49
C GLU A 220 -8.59 18.98 -1.70
N LEU A 221 -9.11 19.11 -0.47
CA LEU A 221 -9.45 17.98 0.39
C LEU A 221 -10.61 17.19 -0.24
N ARG A 222 -10.38 15.88 -0.48
CA ARG A 222 -11.35 14.94 -1.04
C ARG A 222 -11.84 13.94 -0.03
N GLN A 223 -10.92 13.31 0.69
CA GLN A 223 -11.25 12.30 1.69
C GLN A 223 -10.69 12.72 3.06
N ARG A 224 -11.48 12.56 4.11
CA ARG A 224 -11.05 12.76 5.50
C ARG A 224 -11.88 11.89 6.42
N SER A 225 -11.21 11.07 7.23
CA SER A 225 -11.86 10.16 8.17
C SER A 225 -10.90 9.78 9.30
N ASN A 226 -11.31 8.78 10.08
CA ASN A 226 -10.50 8.16 11.11
C ASN A 226 -10.72 6.64 11.06
N THR A 227 -9.68 5.84 11.31
CA THR A 227 -9.75 4.37 11.26
C THR A 227 -10.75 3.76 12.26
N ARG A 228 -11.18 4.53 13.28
CA ARG A 228 -12.28 4.12 14.18
C ARG A 228 -13.61 3.89 13.48
N HIS A 229 -13.77 4.40 12.25
CA HIS A 229 -14.98 4.24 11.44
C HIS A 229 -14.93 3.04 10.50
N LEU A 230 -13.86 2.25 10.55
CA LEU A 230 -13.79 0.95 9.88
C LEU A 230 -14.87 0.01 10.42
N ILE A 231 -15.59 -0.68 9.53
CA ILE A 231 -16.56 -1.71 9.88
C ILE A 231 -15.83 -2.92 10.48
N LEU A 232 -14.76 -3.38 9.83
CA LEU A 232 -13.81 -4.34 10.36
C LEU A 232 -12.45 -3.65 10.55
N GLY A 233 -11.98 -3.54 11.79
CA GLY A 233 -10.66 -3.01 12.12
C GLY A 233 -9.54 -3.98 11.73
N VAL A 234 -8.28 -3.55 11.92
CA VAL A 234 -7.10 -4.35 11.59
C VAL A 234 -7.14 -5.77 12.17
N PRO A 235 -7.49 -5.99 13.46
CA PRO A 235 -7.57 -7.34 14.01
C PRO A 235 -8.57 -8.25 13.30
N GLN A 236 -9.78 -7.73 13.04
CA GLN A 236 -10.85 -8.49 12.37
C GLN A 236 -10.52 -8.77 10.90
N LEU A 237 -9.82 -7.86 10.22
CA LEU A 237 -9.36 -8.09 8.85
C LEU A 237 -8.30 -9.20 8.78
N ILE A 238 -7.40 -9.28 9.76
CA ILE A 238 -6.43 -10.39 9.84
C ILE A 238 -7.14 -11.71 10.12
N GLU A 239 -8.08 -11.73 11.07
CA GLU A 239 -8.89 -12.91 11.36
C GLU A 239 -9.64 -13.40 10.11
N LEU A 240 -10.36 -12.49 9.43
CA LEU A 240 -11.09 -12.80 8.19
C LEU A 240 -10.15 -13.30 7.09
N ALA A 241 -9.10 -12.56 6.76
CA ALA A 241 -8.20 -12.92 5.69
C ALA A 241 -7.44 -14.21 5.97
N SER A 242 -6.98 -14.42 7.22
CA SER A 242 -6.25 -15.64 7.60
C SER A 242 -7.14 -16.88 7.69
N SER A 243 -8.47 -16.72 7.74
CA SER A 243 -9.40 -17.84 7.69
C SER A 243 -9.52 -18.47 6.30
N PHE A 244 -9.19 -17.69 5.24
CA PHE A 244 -9.22 -18.14 3.83
C PHE A 244 -7.82 -18.35 3.26
N TYR A 245 -6.85 -17.52 3.64
CA TYR A 245 -5.50 -17.52 3.10
C TYR A 245 -4.49 -17.72 4.20
N THR A 246 -3.46 -18.53 4.00
CA THR A 246 -2.26 -18.38 4.82
C THR A 246 -1.59 -17.07 4.41
N LEU A 247 -1.48 -16.13 5.36
CA LEU A 247 -0.76 -14.89 5.16
C LEU A 247 0.73 -15.10 5.50
N HIS A 248 1.59 -14.44 4.74
CA HIS A 248 3.05 -14.58 4.86
C HIS A 248 3.72 -13.22 5.08
N PRO A 249 4.96 -13.20 5.60
CA PRO A 249 5.71 -11.95 5.73
C PRO A 249 5.76 -11.17 4.42
N GLY A 250 5.44 -9.87 4.48
CA GLY A 250 5.36 -9.00 3.32
C GLY A 250 4.02 -9.00 2.59
N ASP A 251 3.06 -9.87 2.92
CA ASP A 251 1.70 -9.71 2.43
C ASP A 251 1.14 -8.37 2.91
N ILE A 252 0.48 -7.65 2.00
CA ILE A 252 -0.07 -6.31 2.24
C ILE A 252 -1.58 -6.46 2.40
N VAL A 253 -2.14 -5.78 3.39
CA VAL A 253 -3.59 -5.67 3.55
C VAL A 253 -4.00 -4.21 3.50
N LEU A 254 -4.89 -3.87 2.57
CA LEU A 254 -5.55 -2.57 2.44
C LEU A 254 -6.88 -2.63 3.18
N THR A 255 -7.11 -1.65 4.08
CA THR A 255 -8.21 -1.72 5.04
C THR A 255 -9.55 -1.20 4.53
N GLY A 256 -9.60 -0.70 3.30
CA GLY A 256 -10.74 0.00 2.74
C GLY A 256 -10.65 1.51 2.90
N THR A 257 -11.35 2.20 2.03
CA THR A 257 -11.34 3.67 1.91
C THR A 257 -12.58 4.32 2.52
N PRO A 258 -12.47 5.54 3.10
CA PRO A 258 -13.62 6.34 3.50
C PRO A 258 -14.32 6.97 2.29
N GLU A 259 -15.44 7.66 2.55
CA GLU A 259 -16.17 8.49 1.60
C GLU A 259 -15.29 9.59 0.96
N GLY A 260 -15.74 10.15 -0.17
CA GLY A 260 -15.08 11.22 -0.91
C GLY A 260 -14.18 10.72 -2.04
N VAL A 261 -14.38 9.49 -2.53
CA VAL A 261 -13.67 8.99 -3.71
C VAL A 261 -14.00 9.84 -4.93
N SER A 262 -12.99 10.18 -5.73
CA SER A 262 -13.19 11.03 -6.90
C SER A 262 -12.20 10.71 -8.02
N PRO A 263 -12.52 11.14 -9.27
CA PRO A 263 -11.67 10.88 -10.41
C PRO A 263 -10.29 11.51 -10.28
N ILE A 264 -9.29 10.84 -10.86
CA ILE A 264 -7.95 11.35 -11.09
C ILE A 264 -7.66 11.36 -12.60
N GLU A 265 -6.91 12.36 -13.03
CA GLU A 265 -6.53 12.56 -14.42
C GLU A 265 -5.00 12.75 -14.56
N PRO A 266 -4.43 12.48 -15.74
CA PRO A 266 -3.03 12.78 -15.99
C PRO A 266 -2.71 14.26 -15.75
N GLY A 267 -1.67 14.52 -14.96
CA GLY A 267 -1.27 15.85 -14.50
C GLY A 267 -1.66 16.14 -13.04
N ASP A 268 -2.55 15.35 -12.47
CA ASP A 268 -2.97 15.51 -11.09
C ASP A 268 -1.86 15.14 -10.10
N ARG A 269 -2.00 15.70 -8.90
CA ARG A 269 -1.15 15.45 -7.74
C ARG A 269 -2.01 15.02 -6.57
N VAL A 270 -1.84 13.78 -6.16
CA VAL A 270 -2.46 13.20 -4.96
C VAL A 270 -1.54 13.39 -3.77
N VAL A 271 -2.05 13.92 -2.65
CA VAL A 271 -1.35 13.97 -1.37
C VAL A 271 -2.18 13.20 -0.35
N ALA A 272 -1.62 12.12 0.18
CA ALA A 272 -2.26 11.30 1.19
C ALA A 272 -1.49 11.36 2.50
N SER A 273 -2.18 11.46 3.64
CA SER A 273 -1.56 11.47 4.96
C SER A 273 -2.35 10.65 5.97
N ILE A 274 -1.62 9.98 6.86
CA ILE A 274 -2.18 9.22 7.98
C ILE A 274 -1.39 9.56 9.24
N GLU A 275 -2.10 9.81 10.33
CA GLU A 275 -1.53 10.08 11.64
C GLU A 275 -0.54 8.98 12.06
N GLY A 276 0.59 9.37 12.67
CA GLY A 276 1.65 8.45 13.06
C GLY A 276 2.52 7.92 11.92
N ILE A 277 2.00 7.88 10.68
CA ILE A 277 2.74 7.40 9.51
C ILE A 277 3.45 8.57 8.81
N GLY A 278 2.72 9.60 8.46
CA GLY A 278 3.22 10.77 7.75
C GLY A 278 2.42 11.09 6.50
N SER A 279 3.08 11.62 5.47
CA SER A 279 2.43 12.04 4.22
C SER A 279 3.24 11.57 3.01
N MET A 280 2.55 11.25 1.93
CA MET A 280 3.16 10.98 0.62
C MET A 280 2.49 11.78 -0.48
N GLN A 281 3.27 12.20 -1.45
CA GLN A 281 2.80 12.83 -2.68
C GLN A 281 3.01 11.89 -3.85
N VAL A 282 1.99 11.75 -4.69
CA VAL A 282 1.99 10.85 -5.85
C VAL A 282 1.53 11.61 -7.09
N ALA A 283 2.34 11.58 -8.16
CA ALA A 283 1.98 12.18 -9.44
C ALA A 283 1.13 11.20 -10.27
N VAL A 284 0.13 11.73 -10.97
CA VAL A 284 -0.69 10.99 -11.92
C VAL A 284 -0.22 11.28 -13.34
N ARG A 285 -0.01 10.24 -14.15
CA ARG A 285 0.53 10.34 -15.51
C ARG A 285 -0.34 9.60 -16.52
N ALA A 286 -0.30 10.03 -17.77
CA ALA A 286 -0.86 9.29 -18.88
C ALA A 286 -0.05 8.01 -19.16
N ALA A 287 -0.70 6.96 -19.65
CA ALA A 287 0.00 5.84 -20.24
C ALA A 287 0.79 6.31 -21.47
N ALA A 288 2.00 5.74 -21.67
CA ALA A 288 2.74 5.98 -22.90
C ALA A 288 1.90 5.52 -24.10
N ALA A 289 1.92 6.27 -25.19
CA ALA A 289 1.22 5.89 -26.42
C ALA A 289 1.67 4.48 -26.86
N ALA A 290 0.73 3.65 -27.31
CA ALA A 290 1.04 2.33 -27.84
C ALA A 290 2.02 2.47 -29.01
N GLY A 291 3.24 1.94 -28.89
CA GLY A 291 4.31 2.06 -29.90
C GLY A 291 5.55 2.83 -29.45
N ALA A 292 5.51 3.56 -28.32
CA ALA A 292 6.68 4.26 -27.75
C ALA A 292 7.52 3.38 -26.79
N ALA A 293 7.29 2.07 -26.76
CA ALA A 293 8.02 1.15 -25.89
C ALA A 293 9.40 0.82 -26.48
N ALA A 294 10.42 1.43 -25.86
CA ALA A 294 11.74 0.84 -25.65
C ALA A 294 12.55 0.43 -26.90
N VAL A 295 13.13 1.41 -27.56
CA VAL A 295 14.50 1.24 -28.06
C VAL A 295 15.41 1.87 -26.99
N GLY A 296 15.93 1.06 -26.08
CA GLY A 296 16.94 1.54 -25.15
C GLY A 296 16.89 0.90 -23.78
N ALA A 297 17.21 -0.40 -23.66
CA ALA A 297 17.83 -1.01 -22.47
C ALA A 297 18.05 -2.52 -22.70
N ALA A 298 18.88 -2.85 -23.68
CA ALA A 298 19.41 -4.21 -23.84
C ALA A 298 20.91 -4.11 -24.11
N THR A 299 21.64 -3.63 -23.11
CA THR A 299 23.08 -3.89 -22.99
C THR A 299 23.45 -3.78 -21.51
N ALA A 300 23.44 -4.89 -20.80
CA ALA A 300 24.36 -5.16 -19.68
C ALA A 300 24.17 -6.61 -19.24
N ASN A 301 24.99 -7.42 -19.79
CA ASN A 301 25.88 -8.39 -19.15
C ASN A 301 25.22 -9.64 -18.54
N VAL A 302 25.49 -10.72 -19.27
CA VAL A 302 25.67 -12.10 -18.82
C VAL A 302 26.73 -12.18 -17.71
#